data_0d246dcc79de108defdd56cc121c906c
#
_entry.id   0d246dcc79de108defdd56cc121c906c
#
_cell.length_a   1.000
_cell.length_b   1.000
_cell.length_c   1.000
_cell.angle_alpha   90.00
_cell.angle_beta   90.00
_cell.angle_gamma   90.00
#
_symmetry.space_group_name_H-M   'P 1'
#
loop_
_entity.id
_entity.type
_entity.pdbx_description
1 polymer ?
#
loop_
_entity_poly.entity_id
_entity_poly.type
_entity_poly.pdbx_seq_one_letter_code
_entity_poly.pdbx_strand_id
1 'polypeptide(L)'
;MVKLKYNGRSMNVTMIIIFALILLVGCGYIGWHVWQLLPLSNVGKWTVTGVMFLCFLSLFTNFFIDKLPMSVATILYEVGNSSLFIGLYLIILFLIFDLGRVVHWIPAEFLRNSWVGTTSVLVIIVGLFVYGYLNYLHKERVPLTLNSAKMIHKRHRIVMLTDLHLGYHNRVDEFCKWINKVNAEQPELILIAGDIIDGSIRALLDQNMAAEFKKLKAPIYACLGNHEYYSGEPRAKQFYKEAGIYLLIDNHALIPLNDGDTLLVVGRDDRTNKRRATLATLMQKAPKGYYTILMDHQPYHLEEAQQSGIDFQLSGHTHYGQVWPVSWIEDAIYEDAFGPLKKGNTQYYVSSGIGIWGGKFRIGTRSEYIVADIE
;
A
#
# COMPACT_ATOMS: atom_id res chain seq x y z
N MET A 1 -18.97 -25.19 2.38
CA MET A 1 -18.01 -24.27 1.75
C MET A 1 -16.61 -24.84 1.96
N VAL A 2 -15.93 -25.26 0.91
CA VAL A 2 -14.58 -25.85 1.01
C VAL A 2 -13.59 -24.73 1.31
N LYS A 3 -12.77 -24.91 2.36
CA LYS A 3 -11.74 -23.95 2.76
C LYS A 3 -10.37 -24.56 2.55
N LEU A 4 -9.51 -23.91 1.77
CA LEU A 4 -8.09 -24.25 1.70
C LEU A 4 -7.32 -23.53 2.81
N LYS A 5 -6.42 -24.25 3.49
CA LYS A 5 -5.51 -23.64 4.47
C LYS A 5 -4.19 -23.30 3.78
N TYR A 6 -3.83 -22.03 3.77
CA TYR A 6 -2.52 -21.55 3.38
C TYR A 6 -1.95 -20.66 4.48
N ASN A 7 -0.76 -20.95 4.99
CA ASN A 7 -0.14 -20.26 6.12
C ASN A 7 -1.07 -20.07 7.33
N GLY A 8 -1.86 -21.12 7.67
CA GLY A 8 -2.80 -21.08 8.80
C GLY A 8 -4.14 -20.42 8.51
N ARG A 9 -4.40 -19.92 7.29
CA ARG A 9 -5.65 -19.25 6.89
C ARG A 9 -6.58 -20.17 6.16
N SER A 10 -7.87 -19.99 6.44
CA SER A 10 -8.94 -20.54 5.61
C SER A 10 -9.30 -19.53 4.53
N MET A 11 -8.86 -19.77 3.29
CA MET A 11 -9.30 -19.01 2.14
C MET A 11 -10.60 -19.57 1.59
N ASN A 12 -11.51 -18.69 1.17
CA ASN A 12 -12.74 -19.12 0.53
C ASN A 12 -12.42 -19.58 -0.91
N VAL A 13 -12.53 -20.88 -1.16
CA VAL A 13 -12.23 -21.48 -2.48
C VAL A 13 -13.02 -20.82 -3.59
N THR A 14 -14.27 -20.43 -3.33
CA THR A 14 -15.11 -19.73 -4.30
C THR A 14 -14.46 -18.40 -4.75
N MET A 15 -13.93 -17.63 -3.81
CA MET A 15 -13.24 -16.36 -4.13
C MET A 15 -11.97 -16.59 -4.95
N ILE A 16 -11.20 -17.64 -4.64
CA ILE A 16 -10.00 -18.00 -5.41
C ILE A 16 -10.38 -18.37 -6.84
N ILE A 17 -11.43 -19.18 -7.01
CA ILE A 17 -11.91 -19.58 -8.33
C ILE A 17 -12.40 -18.38 -9.13
N ILE A 18 -13.17 -17.48 -8.52
CA ILE A 18 -13.65 -16.26 -9.18
C ILE A 18 -12.47 -15.40 -9.62
N PHE A 19 -11.49 -15.17 -8.73
CA PHE A 19 -10.30 -14.39 -9.07
C PHE A 19 -9.50 -15.02 -10.22
N ALA A 20 -9.29 -16.34 -10.16
CA ALA A 20 -8.60 -17.06 -11.22
C ALA A 20 -9.35 -16.98 -12.57
N LEU A 21 -10.68 -17.07 -12.56
CA LEU A 21 -11.50 -16.92 -13.77
C LEU A 21 -11.41 -15.51 -14.34
N ILE A 22 -11.47 -14.47 -13.50
CA ILE A 22 -11.30 -13.07 -13.94
C ILE A 22 -9.93 -12.89 -14.61
N LEU A 23 -8.86 -13.41 -14.00
CA LEU A 23 -7.52 -13.35 -14.58
C LEU A 23 -7.45 -14.10 -15.93
N LEU A 24 -8.02 -15.30 -16.01
CA LEU A 24 -8.00 -16.09 -17.26
C LEU A 24 -8.77 -15.39 -18.38
N VAL A 25 -9.94 -14.85 -18.09
CA VAL A 25 -10.73 -14.09 -19.07
C VAL A 25 -9.98 -12.83 -19.51
N GLY A 26 -9.40 -12.09 -18.56
CA GLY A 26 -8.58 -10.91 -18.87
C GLY A 26 -7.35 -11.23 -19.71
N CYS A 27 -6.60 -12.28 -19.36
CA CYS A 27 -5.45 -12.73 -20.15
C CYS A 27 -5.86 -13.19 -21.54
N GLY A 28 -6.99 -13.90 -21.67
CA GLY A 28 -7.54 -14.33 -22.97
C GLY A 28 -7.92 -13.15 -23.84
N TYR A 29 -8.60 -12.15 -23.27
CA TYR A 29 -8.99 -10.91 -23.97
C TYR A 29 -7.75 -10.13 -24.47
N ILE A 30 -6.77 -9.90 -23.60
CA ILE A 30 -5.51 -9.23 -23.97
C ILE A 30 -4.78 -10.04 -25.04
N GLY A 31 -4.62 -11.34 -24.84
CA GLY A 31 -3.93 -12.22 -25.78
C GLY A 31 -4.58 -12.21 -27.18
N TRP A 32 -5.91 -12.23 -27.23
CA TRP A 32 -6.65 -12.13 -28.49
C TRP A 32 -6.42 -10.80 -29.21
N HIS A 33 -6.50 -9.67 -28.50
CA HIS A 33 -6.22 -8.35 -29.07
C HIS A 33 -4.78 -8.21 -29.55
N VAL A 34 -3.81 -8.63 -28.72
CA VAL A 34 -2.38 -8.59 -29.09
C VAL A 34 -2.12 -9.46 -30.32
N TRP A 35 -2.73 -10.65 -30.38
CA TRP A 35 -2.61 -11.53 -31.56
C TRP A 35 -3.15 -10.89 -32.83
N GLN A 36 -4.31 -10.26 -32.77
CA GLN A 36 -4.90 -9.58 -33.92
C GLN A 36 -4.08 -8.34 -34.34
N LEU A 37 -3.61 -7.58 -33.37
CA LEU A 37 -2.94 -6.30 -33.57
C LEU A 37 -1.57 -6.46 -34.24
N LEU A 38 -0.77 -7.44 -33.80
CA LEU A 38 0.64 -7.55 -34.17
C LEU A 38 0.83 -7.87 -35.66
N PRO A 39 1.57 -7.03 -36.42
CA PRO A 39 1.94 -7.29 -37.80
C PRO A 39 3.18 -8.19 -37.93
N LEU A 40 3.16 -9.33 -37.24
CA LEU A 40 4.22 -10.31 -37.20
C LEU A 40 3.81 -11.65 -37.82
N SER A 41 4.79 -12.51 -38.11
CA SER A 41 4.53 -13.91 -38.45
C SER A 41 3.84 -14.63 -37.27
N ASN A 42 3.19 -15.76 -37.55
CA ASN A 42 2.56 -16.57 -36.48
C ASN A 42 3.54 -16.95 -35.36
N VAL A 43 4.79 -17.26 -35.71
CA VAL A 43 5.84 -17.53 -34.71
C VAL A 43 6.09 -16.32 -33.83
N GLY A 44 6.24 -15.13 -34.41
CA GLY A 44 6.42 -13.89 -33.65
C GLY A 44 5.23 -13.58 -32.74
N LYS A 45 3.99 -13.78 -33.22
CA LYS A 45 2.77 -13.61 -32.40
C LYS A 45 2.74 -14.58 -31.21
N TRP A 46 3.06 -15.86 -31.43
CA TRP A 46 3.15 -16.86 -30.36
C TRP A 46 4.26 -16.53 -29.35
N THR A 47 5.39 -16.02 -29.83
CA THR A 47 6.48 -15.61 -28.94
C THR A 47 6.04 -14.47 -28.02
N VAL A 48 5.45 -13.39 -28.58
CA VAL A 48 5.01 -12.23 -27.78
C VAL A 48 3.91 -12.62 -26.79
N THR A 49 2.86 -13.30 -27.25
CA THR A 49 1.75 -13.73 -26.38
C THR A 49 2.20 -14.75 -25.33
N GLY A 50 3.12 -15.63 -25.67
CA GLY A 50 3.72 -16.59 -24.74
C GLY A 50 4.54 -15.92 -23.65
N VAL A 51 5.40 -14.94 -23.99
CA VAL A 51 6.16 -14.15 -23.02
C VAL A 51 5.22 -13.37 -22.10
N MET A 52 4.19 -12.71 -22.64
CA MET A 52 3.18 -12.03 -21.83
C MET A 52 2.51 -12.98 -20.84
N PHE A 53 2.12 -14.17 -21.30
CA PHE A 53 1.52 -15.17 -20.42
C PHE A 53 2.47 -15.63 -19.32
N LEU A 54 3.77 -15.83 -19.61
CA LEU A 54 4.78 -16.16 -18.61
C LEU A 54 4.95 -15.04 -17.57
N CYS A 55 4.89 -13.78 -18.00
CA CYS A 55 4.88 -12.65 -17.06
C CYS A 55 3.68 -12.69 -16.10
N PHE A 56 2.49 -13.00 -16.61
CA PHE A 56 1.31 -13.21 -15.76
C PHE A 56 1.44 -14.43 -14.84
N LEU A 57 1.99 -15.53 -15.33
CA LEU A 57 2.22 -16.72 -14.52
C LEU A 57 3.20 -16.48 -13.39
N SER A 58 4.15 -15.57 -13.55
CA SER A 58 5.10 -15.23 -12.48
C SER A 58 4.42 -14.65 -11.24
N LEU A 59 3.19 -14.12 -11.33
CA LEU A 59 2.39 -13.71 -10.19
C LEU A 59 2.15 -14.87 -9.20
N PHE A 60 2.00 -16.08 -9.71
CA PHE A 60 1.77 -17.27 -8.87
C PHE A 60 3.04 -17.74 -8.13
N THR A 61 4.22 -17.23 -8.49
CA THR A 61 5.45 -17.53 -7.74
C THR A 61 5.42 -16.97 -6.34
N ASN A 62 4.59 -15.97 -6.05
CA ASN A 62 4.37 -15.42 -4.70
C ASN A 62 4.01 -16.50 -3.67
N PHE A 63 3.39 -17.61 -4.09
CA PHE A 63 3.06 -18.72 -3.19
C PHE A 63 4.28 -19.50 -2.67
N PHE A 64 5.43 -19.42 -3.34
CA PHE A 64 6.66 -20.14 -2.96
C PHE A 64 7.91 -19.27 -3.10
N ILE A 65 7.75 -17.97 -3.20
CA ILE A 65 8.82 -16.99 -3.46
C ILE A 65 9.94 -17.07 -2.41
N ASP A 66 9.61 -17.37 -1.17
CA ASP A 66 10.56 -17.53 -0.07
C ASP A 66 11.51 -18.74 -0.23
N LYS A 67 11.24 -19.65 -1.18
CA LYS A 67 12.11 -20.80 -1.49
C LYS A 67 13.12 -20.48 -2.59
N LEU A 68 13.00 -19.34 -3.25
CA LEU A 68 13.85 -18.94 -4.37
C LEU A 68 15.06 -18.12 -3.89
N PRO A 69 16.18 -18.12 -4.62
CA PRO A 69 17.25 -17.15 -4.38
C PRO A 69 16.72 -15.71 -4.42
N MET A 70 17.24 -14.83 -3.57
CA MET A 70 16.72 -13.46 -3.39
C MET A 70 16.62 -12.68 -4.72
N SER A 71 17.63 -12.77 -5.59
CA SER A 71 17.64 -12.10 -6.89
C SER A 71 16.52 -12.60 -7.81
N VAL A 72 16.30 -13.91 -7.85
CA VAL A 72 15.24 -14.52 -8.65
C VAL A 72 13.87 -14.15 -8.08
N ALA A 73 13.72 -14.23 -6.77
CA ALA A 73 12.50 -13.84 -6.07
C ALA A 73 12.12 -12.39 -6.37
N THR A 74 13.07 -11.45 -6.28
CA THR A 74 12.85 -10.04 -6.60
C THR A 74 12.35 -9.86 -8.03
N ILE A 75 13.03 -10.45 -9.02
CA ILE A 75 12.63 -10.31 -10.44
C ILE A 75 11.23 -10.88 -10.67
N LEU A 76 10.95 -12.08 -10.17
CA LEU A 76 9.64 -12.72 -10.36
C LEU A 76 8.53 -11.96 -9.64
N TYR A 77 8.81 -11.42 -8.45
CA TYR A 77 7.88 -10.56 -7.72
C TYR A 77 7.55 -9.30 -8.51
N GLU A 78 8.57 -8.58 -8.98
CA GLU A 78 8.39 -7.32 -9.72
C GLU A 78 7.69 -7.54 -11.07
N VAL A 79 8.10 -8.56 -11.84
CA VAL A 79 7.48 -8.89 -13.13
C VAL A 79 6.02 -9.32 -12.95
N GLY A 80 5.75 -10.24 -12.02
CA GLY A 80 4.42 -10.78 -11.80
C GLY A 80 3.44 -9.70 -11.35
N ASN A 81 3.80 -8.95 -10.32
CA ASN A 81 2.91 -7.92 -9.80
C ASN A 81 2.77 -6.72 -10.77
N SER A 82 3.83 -6.36 -11.51
CA SER A 82 3.72 -5.33 -12.56
C SER A 82 2.81 -5.77 -13.69
N SER A 83 2.83 -7.06 -14.07
CA SER A 83 1.99 -7.59 -15.13
C SER A 83 0.49 -7.45 -14.83
N LEU A 84 0.10 -7.50 -13.55
CA LEU A 84 -1.28 -7.30 -13.12
C LEU A 84 -1.77 -5.89 -13.48
N PHE A 85 -0.99 -4.86 -13.14
CA PHE A 85 -1.34 -3.47 -13.44
C PHE A 85 -1.27 -3.17 -14.93
N ILE A 86 -0.23 -3.65 -15.63
CA ILE A 86 -0.11 -3.51 -17.08
C ILE A 86 -1.32 -4.18 -17.78
N GLY A 87 -1.71 -5.35 -17.31
CA GLY A 87 -2.88 -6.07 -17.82
C GLY A 87 -4.17 -5.28 -17.63
N LEU A 88 -4.38 -4.67 -16.47
CA LEU A 88 -5.54 -3.80 -16.20
C LEU A 88 -5.63 -2.68 -17.25
N TYR A 89 -4.54 -1.96 -17.50
CA TYR A 89 -4.53 -0.86 -18.46
C TYR A 89 -4.62 -1.31 -19.90
N LEU A 90 -4.08 -2.49 -20.24
CA LEU A 90 -4.30 -3.08 -21.57
C LEU A 90 -5.78 -3.42 -21.78
N ILE A 91 -6.47 -3.99 -20.78
CA ILE A 91 -7.91 -4.24 -20.86
C ILE A 91 -8.66 -2.93 -21.08
N ILE A 92 -8.40 -1.90 -20.27
CA ILE A 92 -9.06 -0.59 -20.38
C ILE A 92 -8.82 -0.01 -21.78
N LEU A 93 -7.57 -0.01 -22.26
CA LEU A 93 -7.21 0.55 -23.58
C LEU A 93 -7.90 -0.20 -24.72
N PHE A 94 -7.91 -1.53 -24.70
CA PHE A 94 -8.57 -2.30 -25.73
C PHE A 94 -10.09 -2.16 -25.67
N LEU A 95 -10.70 -2.04 -24.50
CA LEU A 95 -12.13 -1.72 -24.36
C LEU A 95 -12.47 -0.35 -24.96
N ILE A 96 -11.63 0.67 -24.74
CA ILE A 96 -11.78 1.99 -25.36
C ILE A 96 -11.69 1.88 -26.88
N PHE A 97 -10.75 1.11 -27.40
CA PHE A 97 -10.60 0.91 -28.85
C PHE A 97 -11.76 0.12 -29.43
N ASP A 98 -12.27 -0.90 -28.75
CA ASP A 98 -13.43 -1.67 -29.21
C ASP A 98 -14.69 -0.78 -29.22
N LEU A 99 -14.89 0.05 -28.21
CA LEU A 99 -15.98 1.02 -28.19
C LEU A 99 -15.84 2.02 -29.35
N GLY A 100 -14.63 2.55 -29.58
CA GLY A 100 -14.32 3.43 -30.70
C GLY A 100 -14.61 2.79 -32.06
N ARG A 101 -14.43 1.46 -32.19
CA ARG A 101 -14.81 0.70 -33.40
C ARG A 101 -16.32 0.54 -33.54
N VAL A 102 -17.03 0.28 -32.44
CA VAL A 102 -18.50 0.16 -32.44
C VAL A 102 -19.16 1.45 -32.93
N VAL A 103 -18.64 2.61 -32.48
CA VAL A 103 -19.13 3.92 -32.89
C VAL A 103 -18.47 4.46 -34.20
N HIS A 104 -17.72 3.62 -34.88
CA HIS A 104 -17.03 3.92 -36.18
C HIS A 104 -15.99 5.07 -36.10
N TRP A 105 -15.46 5.40 -34.93
CA TRP A 105 -14.37 6.39 -34.79
C TRP A 105 -13.00 5.80 -35.07
N ILE A 106 -12.84 4.50 -34.83
CA ILE A 106 -11.59 3.76 -35.07
C ILE A 106 -11.83 2.73 -36.17
N PRO A 107 -11.06 2.76 -37.27
CA PRO A 107 -11.18 1.79 -38.33
C PRO A 107 -10.71 0.41 -37.88
N ALA A 108 -11.32 -0.65 -38.43
CA ALA A 108 -10.99 -2.03 -38.06
C ALA A 108 -9.51 -2.40 -38.32
N GLU A 109 -8.92 -1.82 -39.34
CA GLU A 109 -7.54 -2.01 -39.79
C GLU A 109 -6.55 -1.51 -38.73
N PHE A 110 -6.93 -0.53 -37.87
CA PHE A 110 -6.08 -0.03 -36.80
C PHE A 110 -5.71 -1.12 -35.78
N LEU A 111 -6.60 -2.07 -35.53
CA LEU A 111 -6.40 -3.16 -34.56
C LEU A 111 -6.07 -4.52 -35.24
N ARG A 112 -5.77 -4.55 -36.54
CA ARG A 112 -5.48 -5.80 -37.27
C ARG A 112 -4.21 -5.69 -38.09
N ASN A 113 -3.18 -6.49 -37.68
CA ASN A 113 -1.87 -6.52 -38.37
C ASN A 113 -1.33 -5.11 -38.68
N SER A 114 -1.41 -4.22 -37.68
CA SER A 114 -1.16 -2.79 -37.84
C SER A 114 0.09 -2.34 -37.08
N TRP A 115 1.10 -1.85 -37.77
CA TRP A 115 2.25 -1.19 -37.13
C TRP A 115 1.82 0.09 -36.39
N VAL A 116 0.92 0.87 -36.99
CA VAL A 116 0.41 2.09 -36.36
C VAL A 116 -0.32 1.76 -35.05
N GLY A 117 -1.24 0.80 -35.08
CA GLY A 117 -1.95 0.35 -33.88
C GLY A 117 -1.01 -0.22 -32.82
N THR A 118 -0.06 -1.08 -33.24
CA THR A 118 0.93 -1.66 -32.30
C THR A 118 1.77 -0.58 -31.63
N THR A 119 2.31 0.36 -32.42
CA THR A 119 3.13 1.46 -31.88
C THR A 119 2.31 2.36 -30.98
N SER A 120 1.06 2.66 -31.34
CA SER A 120 0.16 3.47 -30.49
C SER A 120 -0.08 2.81 -29.14
N VAL A 121 -0.41 1.51 -29.10
CA VAL A 121 -0.57 0.76 -27.84
C VAL A 121 0.70 0.79 -27.01
N LEU A 122 1.86 0.51 -27.63
CA LEU A 122 3.15 0.52 -26.94
C LEU A 122 3.47 1.90 -26.35
N VAL A 123 3.33 2.97 -27.13
CA VAL A 123 3.63 4.33 -26.69
C VAL A 123 2.73 4.74 -25.50
N ILE A 124 1.42 4.43 -25.60
CA ILE A 124 0.48 4.76 -24.54
C ILE A 124 0.83 3.98 -23.25
N ILE A 125 1.01 2.65 -23.34
CA ILE A 125 1.27 1.81 -22.15
C ILE A 125 2.64 2.16 -21.55
N VAL A 126 3.70 2.23 -22.36
CA VAL A 126 5.03 2.57 -21.85
C VAL A 126 5.04 3.98 -21.24
N GLY A 127 4.47 4.97 -21.92
CA GLY A 127 4.39 6.34 -21.40
C GLY A 127 3.65 6.41 -20.07
N LEU A 128 2.50 5.71 -19.97
CA LEU A 128 1.71 5.68 -18.74
C LEU A 128 2.46 5.02 -17.57
N PHE A 129 3.16 3.90 -17.83
CA PHE A 129 3.88 3.20 -16.76
C PHE A 129 5.21 3.86 -16.40
N VAL A 130 5.87 4.54 -17.34
CA VAL A 130 7.01 5.42 -17.03
C VAL A 130 6.53 6.57 -16.14
N TYR A 131 5.44 7.25 -16.48
CA TYR A 131 4.82 8.26 -15.61
C TYR A 131 4.50 7.68 -14.24
N GLY A 132 3.81 6.54 -14.17
CA GLY A 132 3.42 5.90 -12.92
C GLY A 132 4.62 5.52 -12.04
N TYR A 133 5.71 5.06 -12.63
CA TYR A 133 6.96 4.75 -11.93
C TYR A 133 7.66 6.01 -11.40
N LEU A 134 7.79 7.05 -12.22
CA LEU A 134 8.38 8.32 -11.79
C LEU A 134 7.55 8.98 -10.66
N ASN A 135 6.22 8.91 -10.77
CA ASN A 135 5.32 9.39 -9.73
C ASN A 135 5.46 8.58 -8.43
N TYR A 136 5.62 7.26 -8.52
CA TYR A 136 5.91 6.42 -7.35
C TYR A 136 7.24 6.82 -6.68
N LEU A 137 8.31 7.11 -7.46
CA LEU A 137 9.59 7.52 -6.91
C LEU A 137 9.53 8.88 -6.18
N HIS A 138 8.64 9.75 -6.61
CA HIS A 138 8.38 11.02 -5.94
C HIS A 138 7.58 10.78 -4.65
N LYS A 139 8.21 11.01 -3.49
CA LYS A 139 7.55 10.92 -2.19
C LYS A 139 7.14 12.33 -1.76
N GLU A 140 5.84 12.59 -1.82
CA GLU A 140 5.28 13.90 -1.51
C GLU A 140 5.32 14.15 0.01
N ARG A 141 5.79 15.32 0.39
CA ARG A 141 5.76 15.82 1.76
C ARG A 141 4.43 16.50 2.02
N VAL A 142 3.60 15.95 2.90
CA VAL A 142 2.30 16.53 3.26
C VAL A 142 2.43 17.28 4.58
N PRO A 143 2.41 18.62 4.59
CA PRO A 143 2.36 19.37 5.84
C PRO A 143 0.95 19.28 6.44
N LEU A 144 0.88 19.04 7.74
CA LEU A 144 -0.38 18.99 8.47
C LEU A 144 -0.27 19.80 9.77
N THR A 145 -1.22 20.67 10.04
CA THR A 145 -1.32 21.36 11.31
C THR A 145 -2.42 20.72 12.15
N LEU A 146 -2.05 20.29 13.35
CA LEU A 146 -2.95 19.68 14.31
C LEU A 146 -3.17 20.65 15.48
N ASN A 147 -4.33 21.30 15.48
CA ASN A 147 -4.68 22.26 16.53
C ASN A 147 -5.15 21.53 17.78
N SER A 148 -4.53 21.82 18.90
CA SER A 148 -4.88 21.24 20.20
C SER A 148 -5.71 22.22 21.03
N ALA A 149 -6.90 21.77 21.50
CA ALA A 149 -7.61 22.43 22.57
C ALA A 149 -7.10 21.98 23.98
N LYS A 150 -6.17 21.02 24.03
CA LYS A 150 -5.56 20.46 25.23
C LYS A 150 -4.18 21.10 25.47
N MET A 151 -3.63 20.94 26.65
CA MET A 151 -2.36 21.58 27.04
C MET A 151 -1.19 21.10 26.17
N ILE A 152 -0.95 21.78 25.07
CA ILE A 152 0.28 21.76 24.28
C ILE A 152 0.82 23.17 24.32
N HIS A 153 2.01 23.34 24.86
CA HIS A 153 2.58 24.66 25.15
C HIS A 153 3.48 25.16 24.04
N LYS A 154 3.99 24.26 23.23
CA LYS A 154 4.88 24.54 22.11
C LYS A 154 4.53 23.70 20.88
N ARG A 155 5.04 24.13 19.74
CA ARG A 155 4.90 23.39 18.49
C ARG A 155 5.83 22.19 18.50
N HIS A 156 5.26 21.00 18.28
CA HIS A 156 5.98 19.73 18.18
C HIS A 156 5.83 19.12 16.80
N ARG A 157 6.94 18.68 16.22
CA ARG A 157 6.95 18.06 14.90
C ARG A 157 6.97 16.54 14.99
N ILE A 158 6.00 15.91 14.33
CA ILE A 158 5.85 14.47 14.23
C ILE A 158 5.87 14.07 12.76
N VAL A 159 6.65 13.05 12.39
CA VAL A 159 6.53 12.42 11.08
C VAL A 159 5.64 11.19 11.19
N MET A 160 4.65 11.12 10.30
CA MET A 160 3.70 10.03 10.25
C MET A 160 3.83 9.30 8.92
N LEU A 161 3.92 7.98 8.99
CA LEU A 161 4.10 7.07 7.86
C LEU A 161 3.03 5.99 7.91
N THR A 162 2.72 5.43 6.75
CA THR A 162 1.91 4.22 6.60
C THR A 162 2.44 3.41 5.42
N ASP A 163 2.12 2.12 5.38
CA ASP A 163 2.23 1.30 4.18
C ASP A 163 3.63 1.36 3.55
N LEU A 164 4.65 1.04 4.33
CA LEU A 164 6.02 0.99 3.84
C LEU A 164 6.20 -0.19 2.86
N HIS A 165 5.52 -1.30 3.11
CA HIS A 165 5.59 -2.52 2.31
C HIS A 165 7.03 -2.90 1.96
N LEU A 166 7.90 -2.91 2.97
CA LEU A 166 9.28 -3.35 2.78
C LEU A 166 9.29 -4.84 2.45
N GLY A 167 10.07 -5.21 1.43
CA GLY A 167 10.01 -6.56 0.93
C GLY A 167 10.94 -6.83 -0.24
N TYR A 168 10.46 -7.65 -1.19
CA TYR A 168 11.20 -8.00 -2.40
C TYR A 168 11.34 -6.81 -3.36
N HIS A 169 10.40 -5.88 -3.38
CA HIS A 169 10.41 -4.72 -4.25
C HIS A 169 10.86 -3.45 -3.52
N ASN A 170 10.25 -3.07 -2.41
CA ASN A 170 10.69 -1.93 -1.60
C ASN A 170 11.90 -2.37 -0.76
N ARG A 171 13.08 -2.24 -1.35
CA ARG A 171 14.32 -2.80 -0.81
C ARG A 171 15.04 -1.80 0.10
N VAL A 172 16.13 -2.29 0.71
CA VAL A 172 16.94 -1.51 1.65
C VAL A 172 17.49 -0.21 1.08
N ASP A 173 17.90 -0.21 -0.19
CA ASP A 173 18.41 1.00 -0.86
C ASP A 173 17.37 2.11 -1.01
N GLU A 174 16.12 1.74 -1.23
CA GLU A 174 15.00 2.66 -1.29
C GLU A 174 14.60 3.11 0.12
N PHE A 175 14.54 2.19 1.07
CA PHE A 175 14.24 2.51 2.46
C PHE A 175 15.27 3.48 3.07
N CYS A 176 16.56 3.34 2.77
CA CYS A 176 17.59 4.30 3.18
C CYS A 176 17.30 5.72 2.70
N LYS A 177 16.74 5.88 1.49
CA LYS A 177 16.35 7.22 0.98
C LYS A 177 15.18 7.79 1.78
N TRP A 178 14.23 6.94 2.21
CA TRP A 178 13.11 7.39 3.05
C TRP A 178 13.58 7.79 4.45
N ILE A 179 14.49 7.01 5.05
CA ILE A 179 15.13 7.36 6.34
C ILE A 179 15.77 8.74 6.27
N ASN A 180 16.52 9.04 5.19
CA ASN A 180 17.15 10.33 5.02
C ASN A 180 16.12 11.47 4.91
N LYS A 181 14.98 11.24 4.19
CA LYS A 181 13.90 12.23 4.12
C LYS A 181 13.27 12.47 5.49
N VAL A 182 12.94 11.41 6.23
CA VAL A 182 12.36 11.51 7.58
C VAL A 182 13.29 12.23 8.54
N ASN A 183 14.58 11.88 8.55
CA ASN A 183 15.57 12.52 9.42
C ASN A 183 15.81 14.00 9.08
N ALA A 184 15.65 14.38 7.81
CA ALA A 184 15.77 15.78 7.38
C ALA A 184 14.65 16.67 7.95
N GLU A 185 13.48 16.11 8.29
CA GLU A 185 12.40 16.84 8.95
C GLU A 185 12.67 17.12 10.43
N GLN A 186 13.69 16.48 11.03
CA GLN A 186 14.04 16.60 12.46
C GLN A 186 12.84 16.38 13.39
N PRO A 187 12.10 15.27 13.26
CA PRO A 187 10.93 15.00 14.08
C PRO A 187 11.34 14.68 15.54
N GLU A 188 10.44 14.98 16.47
CA GLU A 188 10.53 14.53 17.85
C GLU A 188 9.99 13.11 18.04
N LEU A 189 9.10 12.70 17.14
CA LEU A 189 8.42 11.40 17.18
C LEU A 189 8.12 10.93 15.74
N ILE A 190 8.22 9.62 15.53
CA ILE A 190 7.80 8.96 14.28
C ILE A 190 6.66 7.99 14.61
N LEU A 191 5.53 8.12 13.92
CA LEU A 191 4.39 7.22 14.01
C LEU A 191 4.23 6.44 12.71
N ILE A 192 4.02 5.12 12.82
CA ILE A 192 3.81 4.25 11.65
C ILE A 192 2.51 3.48 11.83
N ALA A 193 1.49 3.81 11.03
CA ALA A 193 0.19 3.18 11.13
C ALA A 193 0.08 1.91 10.24
N GLY A 194 0.89 0.90 10.54
CA GLY A 194 0.82 -0.44 9.97
C GLY A 194 1.47 -0.64 8.60
N ASP A 195 1.46 -1.88 8.15
CA ASP A 195 1.97 -2.37 6.87
C ASP A 195 3.44 -1.95 6.60
N ILE A 196 4.32 -2.18 7.60
CA ILE A 196 5.77 -2.04 7.42
C ILE A 196 6.30 -3.17 6.54
N ILE A 197 5.80 -4.39 6.73
CA ILE A 197 6.21 -5.60 6.03
C ILE A 197 5.24 -5.86 4.89
N ASP A 198 5.75 -6.18 3.69
CA ASP A 198 4.87 -6.52 2.57
C ASP A 198 4.29 -7.95 2.70
N GLY A 199 4.82 -8.94 2.03
CA GLY A 199 4.27 -10.31 2.02
C GLY A 199 5.14 -11.32 2.76
N SER A 200 6.42 -11.04 2.95
CA SER A 200 7.39 -11.95 3.55
C SER A 200 8.40 -11.25 4.42
N ILE A 201 8.53 -11.74 5.64
CA ILE A 201 9.55 -11.27 6.59
C ILE A 201 10.98 -11.64 6.13
N ARG A 202 11.14 -12.71 5.33
CA ARG A 202 12.44 -13.15 4.85
C ARG A 202 13.18 -12.04 4.10
N ALA A 203 12.46 -11.32 3.22
CA ALA A 203 13.06 -10.25 2.44
C ALA A 203 13.65 -9.13 3.32
N LEU A 204 13.07 -8.86 4.49
CA LEU A 204 13.58 -7.88 5.44
C LEU A 204 14.80 -8.41 6.20
N LEU A 205 14.78 -9.68 6.60
CA LEU A 205 15.88 -10.32 7.32
C LEU A 205 17.12 -10.47 6.43
N ASP A 206 16.96 -10.95 5.21
CA ASP A 206 18.06 -11.14 4.25
C ASP A 206 18.74 -9.79 3.90
N GLN A 207 18.03 -8.68 4.00
CA GLN A 207 18.53 -7.33 3.74
C GLN A 207 18.91 -6.55 5.03
N ASN A 208 18.86 -7.19 6.20
CA ASN A 208 19.16 -6.59 7.50
C ASN A 208 18.43 -5.26 7.76
N MET A 209 17.15 -5.15 7.37
CA MET A 209 16.39 -3.90 7.45
C MET A 209 16.16 -3.42 8.88
N ALA A 210 16.19 -4.31 9.89
CA ALA A 210 16.10 -3.92 11.29
C ALA A 210 17.22 -2.97 11.72
N ALA A 211 18.43 -3.14 11.18
CA ALA A 211 19.55 -2.23 11.44
C ALA A 211 19.33 -0.85 10.80
N GLU A 212 18.64 -0.80 9.67
CA GLU A 212 18.34 0.47 8.99
C GLU A 212 17.33 1.31 9.79
N PHE A 213 16.30 0.69 10.38
CA PHE A 213 15.36 1.41 11.26
C PHE A 213 16.05 2.16 12.40
N LYS A 214 17.13 1.60 12.96
CA LYS A 214 17.93 2.24 14.02
C LYS A 214 18.66 3.52 13.59
N LYS A 215 18.70 3.83 12.30
CA LYS A 215 19.24 5.10 11.77
C LYS A 215 18.23 6.24 11.80
N LEU A 216 16.96 5.96 12.07
CA LEU A 216 15.97 6.99 12.37
C LEU A 216 16.31 7.63 13.73
N LYS A 217 16.30 8.97 13.78
CA LYS A 217 16.84 9.74 14.92
C LYS A 217 15.81 9.98 16.03
N ALA A 218 14.53 9.81 15.73
CA ALA A 218 13.45 9.97 16.71
C ALA A 218 12.89 8.59 17.11
N PRO A 219 12.28 8.45 18.30
CA PRO A 219 11.60 7.23 18.71
C PRO A 219 10.47 6.89 17.73
N ILE A 220 10.29 5.59 17.49
CA ILE A 220 9.32 5.06 16.54
C ILE A 220 8.24 4.29 17.29
N TYR A 221 6.98 4.71 17.12
CA TYR A 221 5.82 3.96 17.59
C TYR A 221 5.00 3.49 16.39
N ALA A 222 4.51 2.25 16.45
CA ALA A 222 3.74 1.67 15.35
C ALA A 222 2.56 0.84 15.87
N CYS A 223 1.55 0.67 15.03
CA CYS A 223 0.55 -0.39 15.16
C CYS A 223 0.77 -1.46 14.10
N LEU A 224 0.01 -2.56 14.15
CA LEU A 224 0.00 -3.56 13.09
C LEU A 224 -0.96 -3.15 11.97
N GLY A 225 -0.61 -3.56 10.73
CA GLY A 225 -1.55 -3.61 9.62
C GLY A 225 -1.87 -5.05 9.23
N ASN A 226 -2.62 -5.24 8.15
CA ASN A 226 -3.02 -6.57 7.72
C ASN A 226 -1.85 -7.37 7.12
N HIS A 227 -0.84 -6.72 6.57
CA HIS A 227 0.32 -7.39 5.99
C HIS A 227 1.24 -8.02 7.04
N GLU A 228 1.31 -7.50 8.26
CA GLU A 228 1.99 -8.18 9.37
C GLU A 228 1.34 -9.54 9.69
N TYR A 229 0.01 -9.63 9.59
CA TYR A 229 -0.69 -10.91 9.69
C TYR A 229 -0.43 -11.81 8.48
N TYR A 230 -0.23 -11.24 7.29
CA TYR A 230 0.07 -11.99 6.06
C TYR A 230 1.47 -12.59 6.08
N SER A 231 2.43 -11.86 6.58
CA SER A 231 3.82 -12.31 6.71
C SER A 231 4.08 -13.19 7.93
N GLY A 232 3.10 -13.33 8.84
CA GLY A 232 3.21 -14.10 10.07
C GLY A 232 3.47 -13.21 11.29
N GLU A 233 2.40 -12.83 11.97
CA GLU A 233 2.36 -11.87 13.05
C GLU A 233 3.41 -12.10 14.16
N PRO A 234 3.73 -13.31 14.65
CA PRO A 234 4.77 -13.50 15.66
C PRO A 234 6.17 -13.10 15.19
N ARG A 235 6.49 -13.37 13.91
CA ARG A 235 7.78 -12.97 13.32
C ARG A 235 7.82 -11.46 13.06
N ALA A 236 6.70 -10.87 12.65
CA ALA A 236 6.59 -9.43 12.51
C ALA A 236 6.86 -8.71 13.83
N LYS A 237 6.26 -9.15 14.94
CA LYS A 237 6.51 -8.60 16.27
C LYS A 237 7.97 -8.70 16.70
N GLN A 238 8.62 -9.82 16.39
CA GLN A 238 10.05 -10.01 16.67
C GLN A 238 10.90 -9.01 15.86
N PHE A 239 10.60 -8.84 14.57
CA PHE A 239 11.27 -7.86 13.73
C PHE A 239 11.12 -6.42 14.26
N TYR A 240 9.91 -6.01 14.69
CA TYR A 240 9.68 -4.68 15.27
C TYR A 240 10.57 -4.46 16.50
N LYS A 241 10.64 -5.47 17.38
CA LYS A 241 11.52 -5.43 18.55
C LYS A 241 13.00 -5.28 18.17
N GLU A 242 13.47 -6.05 17.18
CA GLU A 242 14.85 -5.98 16.69
C GLU A 242 15.17 -4.64 16.01
N ALA A 243 14.18 -4.06 15.34
CA ALA A 243 14.26 -2.75 14.70
C ALA A 243 14.20 -1.56 15.70
N GLY A 244 13.89 -1.83 16.97
CA GLY A 244 13.75 -0.78 17.99
C GLY A 244 12.44 0.01 17.90
N ILE A 245 11.40 -0.61 17.33
CA ILE A 245 10.08 0.00 17.15
C ILE A 245 9.22 -0.35 18.38
N TYR A 246 8.64 0.66 19.01
CA TYR A 246 7.65 0.49 20.07
C TYR A 246 6.29 0.13 19.48
N LEU A 247 5.94 -1.14 19.56
CA LEU A 247 4.71 -1.67 18.96
C LEU A 247 3.54 -1.56 19.94
N LEU A 248 2.49 -0.87 19.55
CA LEU A 248 1.23 -0.75 20.27
C LEU A 248 0.17 -1.65 19.62
N ILE A 249 -0.32 -2.62 20.38
CA ILE A 249 -1.37 -3.57 19.94
C ILE A 249 -2.48 -3.53 20.97
N ASP A 250 -3.61 -2.91 20.63
CA ASP A 250 -4.69 -2.64 21.56
C ASP A 250 -4.16 -2.04 22.88
N ASN A 251 -3.25 -1.10 22.74
CA ASN A 251 -2.54 -0.49 23.87
C ASN A 251 -2.26 0.99 23.60
N HIS A 252 -1.79 1.68 24.63
CA HIS A 252 -1.44 3.10 24.57
C HIS A 252 -0.10 3.38 25.27
N ALA A 253 0.48 4.53 24.93
CA ALA A 253 1.67 5.05 25.58
C ALA A 253 1.54 6.56 25.82
N LEU A 254 2.00 7.02 26.98
CA LEU A 254 2.29 8.43 27.22
C LEU A 254 3.71 8.72 26.75
N ILE A 255 3.84 9.62 25.79
CA ILE A 255 5.10 9.95 25.15
C ILE A 255 5.48 11.38 25.54
N PRO A 256 6.50 11.55 26.38
CA PRO A 256 7.02 12.89 26.66
C PRO A 256 7.68 13.45 25.41
N LEU A 257 7.34 14.69 25.09
CA LEU A 257 7.96 15.49 24.05
C LEU A 257 9.00 16.43 24.66
N ASN A 258 9.76 17.08 23.81
CA ASN A 258 10.64 18.15 24.23
C ASN A 258 9.83 19.21 24.99
N ASP A 259 10.47 19.90 25.91
CA ASP A 259 9.87 21.00 26.69
C ASP A 259 8.72 20.63 27.68
N GLY A 260 8.50 19.34 27.92
CA GLY A 260 7.62 18.86 29.00
C GLY A 260 6.19 18.54 28.58
N ASP A 261 5.80 18.79 27.34
CA ASP A 261 4.53 18.35 26.81
C ASP A 261 4.48 16.82 26.68
N THR A 262 3.28 16.24 26.70
CA THR A 262 3.10 14.79 26.63
C THR A 262 1.93 14.46 25.71
N LEU A 263 2.16 13.53 24.79
CA LEU A 263 1.11 12.98 23.92
C LEU A 263 0.64 11.63 24.45
N LEU A 264 -0.63 11.36 24.27
CA LEU A 264 -1.18 10.01 24.37
C LEU A 264 -1.26 9.39 22.97
N VAL A 265 -0.49 8.35 22.73
CA VAL A 265 -0.54 7.60 21.46
C VAL A 265 -1.19 6.26 21.70
N VAL A 266 -2.22 5.96 20.93
CA VAL A 266 -2.99 4.72 21.00
C VAL A 266 -2.75 3.93 19.71
N GLY A 267 -2.41 2.65 19.81
CA GLY A 267 -2.31 1.72 18.67
C GLY A 267 -3.36 0.64 18.79
N ARG A 268 -4.25 0.56 17.82
CA ARG A 268 -5.19 -0.56 17.69
C ARG A 268 -4.52 -1.73 16.97
N ASP A 269 -4.91 -2.94 17.35
CA ASP A 269 -4.61 -4.12 16.55
C ASP A 269 -5.35 -4.07 15.21
N ASP A 270 -4.83 -4.75 14.19
CA ASP A 270 -5.47 -4.76 12.89
C ASP A 270 -6.80 -5.55 12.89
N ARG A 271 -7.71 -5.18 12.03
CA ARG A 271 -9.03 -5.82 11.86
C ARG A 271 -8.95 -7.30 11.42
N THR A 272 -7.80 -7.74 10.95
CA THR A 272 -7.52 -9.15 10.66
C THR A 272 -7.68 -9.99 11.93
N ASN A 273 -7.31 -9.44 13.10
CA ASN A 273 -7.62 -10.04 14.40
C ASN A 273 -9.08 -9.74 14.79
N LYS A 274 -9.95 -10.72 14.62
CA LYS A 274 -11.37 -10.58 14.97
C LYS A 274 -11.64 -10.44 16.48
N ARG A 275 -10.61 -10.60 17.32
CA ARG A 275 -10.67 -10.46 18.78
C ARG A 275 -10.03 -9.16 19.27
N ARG A 276 -9.69 -8.22 18.36
CA ARG A 276 -9.13 -6.92 18.76
C ARG A 276 -10.08 -6.18 19.70
N ALA A 277 -9.54 -5.41 20.61
CA ALA A 277 -10.32 -4.63 21.56
C ALA A 277 -11.16 -3.55 20.86
N THR A 278 -12.30 -3.21 21.45
CA THR A 278 -13.03 -2.02 21.00
C THR A 278 -12.28 -0.76 21.43
N LEU A 279 -12.37 0.30 20.61
CA LEU A 279 -11.70 1.56 20.94
C LEU A 279 -12.23 2.14 22.28
N ALA A 280 -13.52 2.02 22.53
CA ALA A 280 -14.11 2.43 23.81
C ALA A 280 -13.46 1.74 25.02
N THR A 281 -13.20 0.42 24.94
CA THR A 281 -12.53 -0.33 26.01
C THR A 281 -11.08 0.15 26.22
N LEU A 282 -10.36 0.45 25.15
CA LEU A 282 -9.00 0.99 25.24
C LEU A 282 -9.00 2.37 25.90
N MET A 283 -9.90 3.24 25.48
CA MET A 283 -9.97 4.61 25.99
C MET A 283 -10.52 4.72 27.41
N GLN A 284 -11.24 3.70 27.91
CA GLN A 284 -11.61 3.62 29.33
C GLN A 284 -10.39 3.48 30.25
N LYS A 285 -9.35 2.78 29.78
CA LYS A 285 -8.11 2.53 30.52
C LYS A 285 -7.04 3.59 30.28
N ALA A 286 -7.20 4.40 29.26
CA ALA A 286 -6.24 5.41 28.86
C ALA A 286 -6.31 6.65 29.78
N PRO A 287 -5.17 7.30 30.10
CA PRO A 287 -5.13 8.56 30.81
C PRO A 287 -5.92 9.66 30.10
N LYS A 288 -6.53 10.57 30.87
CA LYS A 288 -7.33 11.67 30.32
C LYS A 288 -6.54 12.97 30.31
N GLY A 289 -6.99 13.93 29.50
CA GLY A 289 -6.43 15.28 29.46
C GLY A 289 -5.29 15.51 28.49
N TYR A 290 -4.77 14.46 27.86
CA TYR A 290 -3.69 14.56 26.86
C TYR A 290 -4.23 14.69 25.44
N TYR A 291 -3.47 15.36 24.56
CA TYR A 291 -3.72 15.28 23.14
C TYR A 291 -3.51 13.83 22.67
N THR A 292 -4.53 13.26 22.05
CA THR A 292 -4.59 11.82 21.79
C THR A 292 -4.53 11.53 20.29
N ILE A 293 -3.50 10.79 19.89
CA ILE A 293 -3.32 10.30 18.51
C ILE A 293 -3.63 8.81 18.48
N LEU A 294 -4.55 8.41 17.61
CA LEU A 294 -4.88 7.01 17.33
C LEU A 294 -4.21 6.57 16.03
N MET A 295 -3.51 5.45 16.07
CA MET A 295 -3.12 4.68 14.90
C MET A 295 -4.07 3.48 14.74
N ASP A 296 -4.91 3.49 13.72
CA ASP A 296 -5.77 2.36 13.30
C ASP A 296 -5.59 2.19 11.78
N HIS A 297 -4.88 1.15 11.38
CA HIS A 297 -4.40 0.98 10.01
C HIS A 297 -5.51 1.07 8.96
N GLN A 298 -6.63 0.35 9.15
CA GLN A 298 -7.73 0.33 8.21
C GLN A 298 -8.81 1.37 8.58
N PRO A 299 -9.18 2.32 7.68
CA PRO A 299 -10.05 3.46 7.98
C PRO A 299 -11.55 3.09 8.00
N TYR A 300 -11.92 2.09 8.79
CA TYR A 300 -13.31 1.74 9.02
C TYR A 300 -13.83 2.29 10.34
N HIS A 301 -15.12 2.58 10.41
CA HIS A 301 -15.80 2.99 11.64
C HIS A 301 -15.17 4.24 12.27
N LEU A 302 -14.97 5.29 11.46
CA LEU A 302 -14.36 6.54 11.89
C LEU A 302 -15.12 7.21 13.04
N GLU A 303 -16.43 6.94 13.17
CA GLU A 303 -17.26 7.39 14.28
C GLU A 303 -16.78 6.89 15.66
N GLU A 304 -16.10 5.73 15.73
CA GLU A 304 -15.58 5.21 17.00
C GLU A 304 -14.54 6.16 17.61
N ALA A 305 -13.66 6.75 16.78
CA ALA A 305 -12.65 7.69 17.26
C ALA A 305 -13.29 8.99 17.77
N GLN A 306 -14.26 9.53 17.03
CA GLN A 306 -15.03 10.71 17.46
C GLN A 306 -15.74 10.47 18.79
N GLN A 307 -16.44 9.34 18.93
CA GLN A 307 -17.17 8.98 20.17
C GLN A 307 -16.24 8.71 21.35
N SER A 308 -15.01 8.28 21.08
CA SER A 308 -14.01 7.98 22.10
C SER A 308 -13.16 9.18 22.51
N GLY A 309 -13.38 10.36 21.94
CA GLY A 309 -12.66 11.60 22.27
C GLY A 309 -11.20 11.61 21.78
N ILE A 310 -10.92 10.95 20.68
CA ILE A 310 -9.64 11.01 19.96
C ILE A 310 -9.52 12.39 19.28
N ASP A 311 -8.35 13.01 19.39
CA ASP A 311 -8.10 14.30 18.72
C ASP A 311 -7.68 14.11 17.26
N PHE A 312 -6.84 13.11 16.99
CA PHE A 312 -6.38 12.80 15.64
C PHE A 312 -6.29 11.29 15.40
N GLN A 313 -6.77 10.82 14.24
CA GLN A 313 -6.59 9.42 13.80
C GLN A 313 -5.76 9.38 12.50
N LEU A 314 -4.71 8.55 12.51
CA LEU A 314 -3.91 8.19 11.35
C LEU A 314 -4.30 6.80 10.85
N SER A 315 -4.59 6.68 9.57
CA SER A 315 -4.88 5.43 8.88
C SER A 315 -4.12 5.36 7.54
N GLY A 316 -3.99 4.16 6.99
CA GLY A 316 -3.43 3.87 5.68
C GLY A 316 -4.29 2.87 4.92
N HIS A 317 -3.68 1.75 4.46
CA HIS A 317 -4.33 0.58 3.90
C HIS A 317 -4.90 0.73 2.49
N THR A 318 -5.60 1.81 2.19
CA THR A 318 -6.31 1.98 0.92
C THR A 318 -5.38 2.21 -0.27
N HIS A 319 -4.18 2.74 -0.02
CA HIS A 319 -3.27 3.24 -1.05
C HIS A 319 -3.94 4.21 -2.04
N TYR A 320 -5.17 4.61 -1.74
CA TYR A 320 -6.10 5.25 -2.67
C TYR A 320 -6.19 4.49 -4.00
N GLY A 321 -6.32 3.15 -3.89
CA GLY A 321 -6.37 2.23 -5.01
C GLY A 321 -5.07 2.08 -5.79
N GLN A 322 -4.01 2.83 -5.45
CA GLN A 322 -2.67 2.79 -6.06
C GLN A 322 -2.63 3.21 -7.55
N VAL A 323 -3.58 2.76 -8.37
CA VAL A 323 -3.73 3.12 -9.78
C VAL A 323 -5.19 3.39 -10.13
N TRP A 324 -5.46 4.48 -10.86
CA TRP A 324 -6.79 4.77 -11.39
C TRP A 324 -7.23 3.64 -12.36
N PRO A 325 -8.49 3.18 -12.39
CA PRO A 325 -9.65 3.71 -11.66
C PRO A 325 -9.95 2.97 -10.33
N VAL A 326 -8.98 2.24 -9.77
CA VAL A 326 -9.20 1.47 -8.53
C VAL A 326 -9.57 2.40 -7.36
N SER A 327 -9.13 3.66 -7.37
CA SER A 327 -9.54 4.69 -6.40
C SER A 327 -11.07 4.86 -6.29
N TRP A 328 -11.83 4.68 -7.38
CA TRP A 328 -13.30 4.72 -7.33
C TRP A 328 -13.90 3.57 -6.53
N ILE A 329 -13.21 2.43 -6.47
CA ILE A 329 -13.62 1.29 -5.64
C ILE A 329 -13.37 1.63 -4.17
N GLU A 330 -12.24 2.25 -3.86
CA GLU A 330 -11.91 2.69 -2.50
C GLU A 330 -12.91 3.74 -2.00
N ASP A 331 -13.24 4.75 -2.83
CA ASP A 331 -14.24 5.77 -2.52
C ASP A 331 -15.66 5.17 -2.30
N ALA A 332 -15.95 4.03 -2.93
CA ALA A 332 -17.23 3.34 -2.72
C ALA A 332 -17.26 2.46 -1.45
N ILE A 333 -16.09 2.04 -0.95
CA ILE A 333 -15.97 1.15 0.22
C ILE A 333 -15.81 1.93 1.52
N TYR A 334 -15.01 3.01 1.51
CA TYR A 334 -14.64 3.76 2.70
C TYR A 334 -15.36 5.09 2.78
N GLU A 335 -15.72 5.52 3.99
CA GLU A 335 -16.24 6.86 4.24
C GLU A 335 -15.20 7.93 3.90
N ASP A 336 -13.94 7.64 4.18
CA ASP A 336 -12.77 8.44 3.80
C ASP A 336 -11.71 7.47 3.27
N ALA A 337 -11.47 7.50 1.97
CA ALA A 337 -10.49 6.64 1.34
C ALA A 337 -9.10 7.27 1.27
N PHE A 338 -9.01 8.60 1.34
CA PHE A 338 -7.74 9.32 1.19
C PHE A 338 -7.84 10.78 1.59
N GLY A 339 -6.85 11.25 2.34
CA GLY A 339 -6.68 12.65 2.68
C GLY A 339 -7.22 13.03 4.06
N PRO A 340 -7.46 14.32 4.30
CA PRO A 340 -7.94 14.82 5.58
C PRO A 340 -9.47 14.76 5.67
N LEU A 341 -9.97 14.34 6.84
CA LEU A 341 -11.38 14.43 7.22
C LEU A 341 -11.49 15.05 8.62
N LYS A 342 -12.60 15.72 8.90
CA LYS A 342 -12.94 16.19 10.24
C LYS A 342 -14.37 15.79 10.60
N LYS A 343 -14.52 15.14 11.77
CA LYS A 343 -15.82 14.77 12.36
C LYS A 343 -15.88 15.28 13.79
N GLY A 344 -16.73 16.24 14.04
CA GLY A 344 -16.78 16.92 15.34
C GLY A 344 -15.41 17.54 15.72
N ASN A 345 -14.85 17.13 16.84
CA ASN A 345 -13.54 17.59 17.28
C ASN A 345 -12.38 16.69 16.83
N THR A 346 -12.66 15.55 16.20
CA THR A 346 -11.63 14.61 15.74
C THR A 346 -11.20 14.95 14.32
N GLN A 347 -9.90 15.07 14.12
CA GLN A 347 -9.27 15.16 12.80
C GLN A 347 -8.81 13.76 12.36
N TYR A 348 -8.87 13.49 11.07
CA TYR A 348 -8.44 12.23 10.47
C TYR A 348 -7.51 12.51 9.31
N TYR A 349 -6.64 11.56 9.04
CA TYR A 349 -5.89 11.52 7.80
C TYR A 349 -5.73 10.07 7.35
N VAL A 350 -6.25 9.76 6.18
CA VAL A 350 -6.03 8.47 5.52
C VAL A 350 -4.94 8.66 4.48
N SER A 351 -3.77 8.07 4.75
CA SER A 351 -2.62 8.21 3.86
C SER A 351 -2.65 7.17 2.75
N SER A 352 -2.17 7.56 1.57
CA SER A 352 -1.91 6.63 0.47
C SER A 352 -0.62 5.82 0.63
N GLY A 353 0.17 6.11 1.67
CA GLY A 353 1.40 5.40 1.99
C GLY A 353 2.67 5.94 1.32
N ILE A 354 3.80 5.81 1.99
CA ILE A 354 5.12 6.15 1.43
C ILE A 354 5.62 5.06 0.48
N GLY A 355 5.32 3.80 0.81
CA GLY A 355 5.59 2.63 0.00
C GLY A 355 4.41 2.26 -0.90
N ILE A 356 4.41 1.01 -1.32
CA ILE A 356 3.42 0.46 -2.26
C ILE A 356 3.51 -1.07 -2.20
N TRP A 357 2.42 -1.77 -2.39
CA TRP A 357 2.46 -3.21 -2.58
C TRP A 357 2.48 -3.58 -4.08
N GLY A 358 3.06 -4.72 -4.42
CA GLY A 358 3.02 -5.21 -5.81
C GLY A 358 3.87 -4.39 -6.79
N GLY A 359 3.28 -3.92 -7.89
CA GLY A 359 4.00 -3.17 -8.92
C GLY A 359 4.24 -1.72 -8.54
N LYS A 360 5.43 -1.22 -8.81
CA LYS A 360 5.89 0.15 -8.44
C LYS A 360 5.30 1.26 -9.31
N PHE A 361 3.97 1.42 -9.26
CA PHE A 361 3.27 2.42 -10.07
C PHE A 361 2.26 3.21 -9.24
N ARG A 362 2.26 4.53 -9.42
CA ARG A 362 1.25 5.47 -8.93
C ARG A 362 0.63 6.21 -10.09
N ILE A 363 -0.61 5.89 -10.44
CA ILE A 363 -1.33 6.50 -11.56
C ILE A 363 -2.65 7.07 -11.02
N GLY A 364 -2.78 8.40 -11.02
CA GLY A 364 -3.92 9.09 -10.40
C GLY A 364 -3.91 9.11 -8.88
N THR A 365 -2.84 8.63 -8.25
CA THR A 365 -2.57 8.65 -6.81
C THR A 365 -1.13 9.06 -6.57
N ARG A 366 -0.69 9.17 -5.32
CA ARG A 366 0.69 9.58 -4.97
C ARG A 366 1.28 8.72 -3.86
N SER A 367 2.60 8.73 -3.73
CA SER A 367 3.28 8.26 -2.52
C SER A 367 3.57 9.44 -1.62
N GLU A 368 3.32 9.32 -0.32
CA GLU A 368 3.44 10.47 0.59
C GLU A 368 3.94 10.08 1.98
N TYR A 369 4.45 11.08 2.68
CA TYR A 369 4.68 11.04 4.11
C TYR A 369 4.18 12.35 4.73
N ILE A 370 3.66 12.26 5.96
CA ILE A 370 3.02 13.37 6.62
C ILE A 370 4.00 13.99 7.61
N VAL A 371 4.11 15.31 7.59
CA VAL A 371 4.85 16.10 8.59
C VAL A 371 3.83 16.92 9.35
N ALA A 372 3.45 16.42 10.51
CA ALA A 372 2.46 17.05 11.36
C ALA A 372 3.14 17.94 12.39
N ASP A 373 2.68 19.17 12.48
CA ASP A 373 3.03 20.10 13.57
C ASP A 373 1.81 20.22 14.49
N ILE A 374 1.97 19.86 15.76
CA ILE A 374 0.94 19.99 16.80
C ILE A 374 1.16 21.31 17.53
N GLU A 375 0.12 22.14 17.66
CA GLU A 375 0.18 23.46 18.31
C GLU A 375 -1.12 23.82 19.02
#